data_70c7ef6510df3e87cf0a49a370a42477
#
_entry.id   70c7ef6510df3e87cf0a49a370a42477
#
_cell.length_a   1.000
_cell.length_b   1.000
_cell.length_c   1.000
_cell.angle_alpha   90.00
_cell.angle_beta   90.00
_cell.angle_gamma   90.00
#
_symmetry.space_group_name_H-M   'P 1'
#
loop_
_entity.id
_entity.type
_entity.pdbx_description
1 polymer ?
#
loop_
_entity_poly.entity_id
_entity_poly.type
_entity_poly.pdbx_seq_one_letter_code
_entity_poly.pdbx_strand_id
1 'polypeptide(L)'
;VWPEELLVQLQAGEYDAVVINGMDFDSLRNHYPELAVAFDLPFTQKIVWALPRRSSQTLRNELARFVEQARKDGTIKRVYERYFGHVRKLDNSDVAGILQRRPQRLTSLRPHFQEAQTLTGIDWRLLAAIGYQESQWDPYATSPTGVRGLMMLTGETADRMGVTNRLDARQSILGGARYLVLMKDSLPDRIPEPDRTWLALAAYNQGQGHMEDARRI
;
A
#
# COMPACT_ATOMS: atom_id res chain seq x y z
N VAL A 1 -13.95 -23.30 12.41
CA VAL A 1 -12.69 -23.36 11.64
C VAL A 1 -12.36 -21.93 11.24
N TRP A 2 -11.14 -21.49 11.48
CA TRP A 2 -10.69 -20.15 11.10
C TRP A 2 -10.36 -20.10 9.60
N PRO A 3 -10.59 -18.98 8.90
CA PRO A 3 -10.27 -18.84 7.48
C PRO A 3 -8.85 -19.27 7.13
N GLU A 4 -7.87 -18.91 7.95
CA GLU A 4 -6.47 -19.25 7.76
C GLU A 4 -6.20 -20.77 7.82
N GLU A 5 -6.86 -21.48 8.73
CA GLU A 5 -6.79 -22.94 8.87
C GLU A 5 -7.28 -23.66 7.60
N LEU A 6 -8.38 -23.16 7.00
CA LEU A 6 -8.91 -23.70 5.74
C LEU A 6 -7.90 -23.52 4.58
N LEU A 7 -7.20 -22.37 4.51
CA LEU A 7 -6.21 -22.13 3.46
C LEU A 7 -4.96 -22.99 3.66
N VAL A 8 -4.52 -23.23 4.91
CA VAL A 8 -3.42 -24.17 5.21
C VAL A 8 -3.76 -25.57 4.74
N GLN A 9 -4.95 -26.08 5.05
CA GLN A 9 -5.38 -27.41 4.66
C GLN A 9 -5.58 -27.56 3.14
N LEU A 10 -6.08 -26.50 2.48
CA LEU A 10 -6.17 -26.45 1.02
C LEU A 10 -4.78 -26.50 0.36
N GLN A 11 -3.80 -25.73 0.88
CA GLN A 11 -2.42 -25.74 0.38
C GLN A 11 -1.74 -27.09 0.64
N ALA A 12 -2.04 -27.76 1.75
CA ALA A 12 -1.54 -29.10 2.06
C ALA A 12 -2.18 -30.21 1.20
N GLY A 13 -3.20 -29.87 0.38
CA GLY A 13 -3.90 -30.86 -0.45
C GLY A 13 -4.89 -31.73 0.32
N GLU A 14 -5.26 -31.33 1.53
CA GLU A 14 -6.30 -32.03 2.32
C GLU A 14 -7.71 -31.77 1.76
N TYR A 15 -7.88 -30.64 1.06
CA TYR A 15 -9.10 -30.27 0.37
C TYR A 15 -8.80 -29.88 -1.09
N ASP A 16 -9.72 -30.19 -1.99
CA ASP A 16 -9.67 -29.76 -3.41
C ASP A 16 -10.16 -28.31 -3.59
N ALA A 17 -11.06 -27.86 -2.72
CA ALA A 17 -11.61 -26.51 -2.70
C ALA A 17 -12.19 -26.18 -1.32
N VAL A 18 -12.21 -24.89 -0.98
CA VAL A 18 -12.83 -24.37 0.25
C VAL A 18 -13.74 -23.19 -0.07
N VAL A 19 -14.76 -23.00 0.74
CA VAL A 19 -15.61 -21.81 0.70
C VAL A 19 -15.14 -20.85 1.78
N ILE A 20 -14.74 -19.66 1.39
CA ILE A 20 -14.20 -18.62 2.27
C ILE A 20 -14.85 -17.27 1.94
N ASN A 21 -14.95 -16.37 2.91
CA ASN A 21 -15.36 -15.00 2.68
C ASN A 21 -14.29 -14.27 1.83
N GLY A 22 -14.72 -13.51 0.82
CA GLY A 22 -13.80 -12.79 -0.07
C GLY A 22 -12.88 -11.81 0.66
N MET A 23 -13.36 -11.10 1.71
CA MET A 23 -12.52 -10.20 2.50
C MET A 23 -11.45 -10.95 3.29
N ASP A 24 -11.78 -12.12 3.85
CA ASP A 24 -10.83 -12.96 4.58
C ASP A 24 -9.79 -13.52 3.61
N PHE A 25 -10.21 -14.00 2.44
CA PHE A 25 -9.30 -14.46 1.40
C PHE A 25 -8.39 -13.33 0.91
N ASP A 26 -8.94 -12.16 0.60
CA ASP A 26 -8.15 -10.99 0.16
C ASP A 26 -7.09 -10.58 1.18
N SER A 27 -7.38 -10.68 2.49
CA SER A 27 -6.41 -10.36 3.54
C SER A 27 -5.28 -11.39 3.66
N LEU A 28 -5.54 -12.64 3.32
CA LEU A 28 -4.62 -13.76 3.48
C LEU A 28 -3.92 -14.17 2.18
N ARG A 29 -4.45 -13.80 1.01
CA ARG A 29 -4.02 -14.29 -0.31
C ARG A 29 -2.53 -14.13 -0.59
N ASN A 30 -1.88 -13.10 -0.03
CA ASN A 30 -0.45 -12.87 -0.25
C ASN A 30 0.43 -13.93 0.45
N HIS A 31 -0.10 -14.63 1.45
CA HIS A 31 0.56 -15.74 2.13
C HIS A 31 0.38 -17.07 1.37
N TYR A 32 -0.58 -17.11 0.45
CA TYR A 32 -0.94 -18.29 -0.33
C TYR A 32 -0.98 -17.98 -1.83
N PRO A 33 0.19 -17.66 -2.45
CA PRO A 33 0.24 -17.18 -3.84
C PRO A 33 -0.21 -18.23 -4.87
N GLU A 34 -0.21 -19.52 -4.52
CA GLU A 34 -0.67 -20.63 -5.37
C GLU A 34 -2.20 -20.74 -5.41
N LEU A 35 -2.88 -20.15 -4.42
CA LEU A 35 -4.34 -20.24 -4.33
C LEU A 35 -5.00 -19.10 -5.12
N ALA A 36 -6.11 -19.42 -5.76
CA ALA A 36 -6.89 -18.46 -6.52
C ALA A 36 -8.39 -18.65 -6.28
N VAL A 37 -9.17 -17.57 -6.47
CA VAL A 37 -10.62 -17.65 -6.49
C VAL A 37 -11.04 -18.39 -7.77
N ALA A 38 -11.76 -19.50 -7.62
CA ALA A 38 -12.30 -20.26 -8.76
C ALA A 38 -13.57 -19.58 -9.33
N PHE A 39 -14.48 -19.17 -8.46
CA PHE A 39 -15.70 -18.41 -8.81
C PHE A 39 -16.32 -17.80 -7.55
N ASP A 40 -17.12 -16.76 -7.73
CA ASP A 40 -17.91 -16.14 -6.67
C ASP A 40 -19.26 -16.84 -6.51
N LEU A 41 -19.66 -17.06 -5.25
CA LEU A 41 -20.99 -17.55 -4.96
C LEU A 41 -22.02 -16.41 -5.04
N PRO A 42 -23.25 -16.65 -5.52
CA PRO A 42 -24.25 -15.62 -5.78
C PRO A 42 -24.97 -15.13 -4.51
N PHE A 43 -24.26 -14.99 -3.40
CA PHE A 43 -24.80 -14.40 -2.17
C PHE A 43 -23.80 -13.45 -1.53
N THR A 44 -24.30 -12.36 -1.00
CA THR A 44 -23.51 -11.35 -0.29
C THR A 44 -23.71 -11.48 1.22
N GLN A 45 -22.63 -11.51 1.96
CA GLN A 45 -22.67 -11.37 3.43
C GLN A 45 -22.78 -9.88 3.80
N LYS A 46 -23.65 -9.58 4.74
CA LYS A 46 -23.76 -8.23 5.29
C LYS A 46 -22.84 -8.10 6.50
N ILE A 47 -21.93 -7.14 6.46
CA ILE A 47 -21.17 -6.72 7.63
C ILE A 47 -22.10 -5.85 8.48
N VAL A 48 -22.26 -6.22 9.76
CA VAL A 48 -23.15 -5.52 10.68
C VAL A 48 -22.44 -5.18 11.98
N TRP A 49 -22.83 -4.09 12.60
CA TRP A 49 -22.43 -3.78 13.97
C TRP A 49 -23.48 -4.38 14.93
N ALA A 50 -23.02 -5.28 15.79
CA ALA A 50 -23.88 -5.83 16.83
C ALA A 50 -23.85 -4.90 18.06
N LEU A 51 -25.02 -4.60 18.59
CA LEU A 51 -25.20 -3.82 19.81
C LEU A 51 -25.95 -4.66 20.83
N PRO A 52 -25.69 -4.47 22.14
CA PRO A 52 -26.51 -5.05 23.17
C PRO A 52 -27.99 -4.71 22.95
N ARG A 53 -28.88 -5.67 23.20
CA ARG A 53 -30.33 -5.49 22.99
C ARG A 53 -30.91 -4.30 23.77
N ARG A 54 -30.28 -3.93 24.90
CA ARG A 54 -30.66 -2.82 25.79
C ARG A 54 -30.05 -1.47 25.39
N SER A 55 -29.29 -1.39 24.29
CA SER A 55 -28.70 -0.13 23.82
C SER A 55 -29.79 0.91 23.54
N SER A 56 -29.53 2.17 23.89
CA SER A 56 -30.48 3.26 23.69
C SER A 56 -30.77 3.49 22.19
N GLN A 57 -31.95 3.95 21.88
CA GLN A 57 -32.33 4.30 20.52
C GLN A 57 -31.45 5.45 19.96
N THR A 58 -31.06 6.38 20.84
CA THR A 58 -30.15 7.49 20.50
C THR A 58 -28.83 6.96 19.96
N LEU A 59 -28.16 6.01 20.67
CA LEU A 59 -26.91 5.41 20.21
C LEU A 59 -27.09 4.71 18.85
N ARG A 60 -28.17 3.98 18.66
CA ARG A 60 -28.46 3.29 17.37
C ARG A 60 -28.58 4.29 16.22
N ASN A 61 -29.29 5.40 16.45
CA ASN A 61 -29.50 6.45 15.46
C ASN A 61 -28.20 7.20 15.15
N GLU A 62 -27.34 7.43 16.15
CA GLU A 62 -26.03 8.08 15.95
C GLU A 62 -25.08 7.21 15.14
N LEU A 63 -25.00 5.90 15.46
CA LEU A 63 -24.19 4.96 14.71
C LEU A 63 -24.68 4.81 13.27
N ALA A 64 -25.98 4.75 13.03
CA ALA A 64 -26.55 4.69 11.69
C ALA A 64 -26.18 5.95 10.87
N ARG A 65 -26.31 7.14 11.48
CA ARG A 65 -25.90 8.42 10.86
C ARG A 65 -24.41 8.46 10.56
N PHE A 66 -23.57 8.00 11.51
CA PHE A 66 -22.13 7.93 11.32
C PHE A 66 -21.75 7.05 10.12
N VAL A 67 -22.32 5.84 10.04
CA VAL A 67 -22.03 4.92 8.92
C VAL A 67 -22.50 5.52 7.58
N GLU A 68 -23.66 6.14 7.56
CA GLU A 68 -24.19 6.79 6.35
C GLU A 68 -23.28 7.96 5.91
N GLN A 69 -22.86 8.79 6.85
CA GLN A 69 -21.94 9.89 6.57
C GLN A 69 -20.58 9.39 6.09
N ALA A 70 -20.02 8.39 6.77
CA ALA A 70 -18.73 7.80 6.43
C ALA A 70 -18.73 7.08 5.05
N ARG A 71 -19.89 6.63 4.58
CA ARG A 71 -20.07 6.17 3.19
C ARG A 71 -20.09 7.32 2.20
N LYS A 72 -20.84 8.39 2.50
CA LYS A 72 -21.01 9.55 1.62
C LYS A 72 -19.71 10.33 1.41
N ASP A 73 -18.93 10.54 2.48
CA ASP A 73 -17.68 11.31 2.44
C ASP A 73 -16.46 10.46 2.06
N GLY A 74 -16.67 9.17 1.76
CA GLY A 74 -15.62 8.26 1.34
C GLY A 74 -14.69 7.77 2.46
N THR A 75 -15.02 8.03 3.73
CA THR A 75 -14.21 7.61 4.88
C THR A 75 -14.06 6.08 4.92
N ILE A 76 -15.17 5.33 4.72
CA ILE A 76 -15.10 3.86 4.69
C ILE A 76 -14.18 3.39 3.57
N LYS A 77 -14.27 4.00 2.38
CA LYS A 77 -13.38 3.65 1.25
C LYS A 77 -11.92 3.91 1.58
N ARG A 78 -11.59 5.09 2.14
CA ARG A 78 -10.21 5.43 2.54
C ARG A 78 -9.66 4.48 3.60
N VAL A 79 -10.47 4.12 4.61
CA VAL A 79 -10.09 3.15 5.64
C VAL A 79 -9.86 1.77 5.02
N TYR A 80 -10.77 1.31 4.17
CA TYR A 80 -10.61 0.04 3.45
C TYR A 80 -9.32 0.02 2.60
N GLU A 81 -9.09 1.07 1.81
CA GLU A 81 -7.88 1.19 0.99
C GLU A 81 -6.61 1.24 1.85
N ARG A 82 -6.66 1.90 3.00
CA ARG A 82 -5.52 1.98 3.93
C ARG A 82 -5.13 0.61 4.51
N TYR A 83 -6.10 -0.21 4.90
CA TYR A 83 -5.84 -1.49 5.56
C TYR A 83 -5.79 -2.69 4.61
N PHE A 84 -6.47 -2.63 3.48
CA PHE A 84 -6.63 -3.74 2.54
C PHE A 84 -6.17 -3.42 1.11
N GLY A 85 -5.98 -2.16 0.75
CA GLY A 85 -5.62 -1.77 -0.63
C GLY A 85 -4.26 -2.31 -1.08
N HIS A 86 -3.33 -2.50 -0.15
CA HIS A 86 -2.01 -3.07 -0.41
C HIS A 86 -1.98 -4.60 -0.51
N VAL A 87 -3.07 -5.26 -0.16
CA VAL A 87 -3.18 -6.74 -0.16
C VAL A 87 -3.45 -7.28 -1.56
N ARG A 88 -3.85 -6.43 -2.51
CA ARG A 88 -4.10 -6.87 -3.89
C ARG A 88 -2.79 -7.30 -4.55
N LYS A 89 -2.72 -8.57 -4.94
CA LYS A 89 -1.70 -9.07 -5.87
C LYS A 89 -1.79 -8.26 -7.16
N LEU A 90 -0.64 -7.97 -7.78
CA LEU A 90 -0.62 -7.41 -9.13
C LEU A 90 -1.49 -8.28 -10.02
N ASP A 91 -2.57 -7.73 -10.53
CA ASP A 91 -3.42 -8.42 -11.48
C ASP A 91 -2.88 -8.26 -12.92
N ASN A 92 -3.54 -8.92 -13.85
CA ASN A 92 -3.13 -8.84 -15.26
C ASN A 92 -3.20 -7.40 -15.81
N SER A 93 -4.07 -6.55 -15.27
CA SER A 93 -4.19 -5.14 -15.68
C SER A 93 -3.02 -4.32 -15.16
N ASP A 94 -2.52 -4.59 -13.96
CA ASP A 94 -1.32 -3.95 -13.41
C ASP A 94 -0.08 -4.33 -14.22
N VAL A 95 0.07 -5.63 -14.54
CA VAL A 95 1.17 -6.13 -15.38
C VAL A 95 1.13 -5.50 -16.78
N ALA A 96 -0.04 -5.47 -17.40
CA ALA A 96 -0.23 -4.83 -18.71
C ALA A 96 0.07 -3.33 -18.64
N GLY A 97 -0.35 -2.66 -17.57
CA GLY A 97 -0.06 -1.25 -17.32
C GLY A 97 1.44 -0.97 -17.20
N ILE A 98 2.19 -1.81 -16.48
CA ILE A 98 3.65 -1.71 -16.37
C ILE A 98 4.31 -1.90 -17.74
N LEU A 99 3.93 -2.97 -18.46
CA LEU A 99 4.51 -3.30 -19.76
C LEU A 99 4.25 -2.19 -20.80
N GLN A 100 3.07 -1.59 -20.80
CA GLN A 100 2.71 -0.49 -21.68
C GLN A 100 3.49 0.79 -21.36
N ARG A 101 3.63 1.15 -20.08
CA ARG A 101 4.28 2.40 -19.67
C ARG A 101 5.80 2.33 -19.66
N ARG A 102 6.36 1.13 -19.52
CA ARG A 102 7.82 0.90 -19.47
C ARG A 102 8.56 1.53 -20.65
N PRO A 103 8.21 1.27 -21.93
CA PRO A 103 8.93 1.87 -23.06
C PRO A 103 8.72 3.39 -23.16
N GLN A 104 7.56 3.90 -22.76
CA GLN A 104 7.19 5.29 -22.92
C GLN A 104 7.72 6.18 -21.79
N ARG A 105 7.70 5.71 -20.55
CA ARG A 105 8.02 6.51 -19.35
C ARG A 105 9.31 6.07 -18.68
N LEU A 106 9.46 4.80 -18.35
CA LEU A 106 10.63 4.32 -17.60
C LEU A 106 11.94 4.50 -18.36
N THR A 107 11.93 4.38 -19.70
CA THR A 107 13.14 4.50 -20.51
C THR A 107 13.76 5.89 -20.36
N SER A 108 12.98 6.96 -20.37
CA SER A 108 13.45 8.34 -20.19
C SER A 108 13.85 8.65 -18.74
N LEU A 109 13.23 7.99 -17.77
CA LEU A 109 13.47 8.19 -16.34
C LEU A 109 14.62 7.35 -15.79
N ARG A 110 14.99 6.27 -16.49
CA ARG A 110 16.04 5.33 -16.05
C ARG A 110 17.35 5.99 -15.65
N PRO A 111 17.90 6.97 -16.39
CA PRO A 111 19.14 7.64 -15.99
C PRO A 111 19.03 8.32 -14.61
N HIS A 112 17.88 8.90 -14.28
CA HIS A 112 17.65 9.57 -12.99
C HIS A 112 17.54 8.54 -11.84
N PHE A 113 16.92 7.39 -12.07
CA PHE A 113 16.92 6.28 -11.10
C PHE A 113 18.31 5.70 -10.88
N GLN A 114 19.12 5.56 -11.94
CA GLN A 114 20.50 5.11 -11.82
C GLN A 114 21.40 6.13 -11.10
N GLU A 115 21.19 7.42 -11.33
CA GLU A 115 21.84 8.50 -10.57
C GLU A 115 21.48 8.38 -9.09
N ALA A 116 20.20 8.18 -8.77
CA ALA A 116 19.73 8.01 -7.39
C ALA A 116 20.37 6.77 -6.74
N GLN A 117 20.51 5.64 -7.45
CA GLN A 117 21.25 4.48 -6.97
C GLN A 117 22.70 4.81 -6.64
N THR A 118 23.39 5.54 -7.53
CA THR A 118 24.79 5.92 -7.30
C THR A 118 24.95 6.77 -6.03
N LEU A 119 23.98 7.64 -5.75
CA LEU A 119 24.00 8.55 -4.60
C LEU A 119 23.56 7.88 -3.28
N THR A 120 22.71 6.88 -3.34
CA THR A 120 22.03 6.34 -2.14
C THR A 120 22.37 4.87 -1.87
N GLY A 121 22.95 4.17 -2.83
CA GLY A 121 23.19 2.72 -2.74
C GLY A 121 21.92 1.86 -2.92
N ILE A 122 20.75 2.48 -3.09
CA ILE A 122 19.48 1.74 -3.29
C ILE A 122 19.37 1.34 -4.76
N ASP A 123 19.07 0.07 -5.01
CA ASP A 123 18.89 -0.44 -6.37
C ASP A 123 17.87 0.41 -7.16
N TRP A 124 18.26 0.88 -8.35
CA TRP A 124 17.41 1.73 -9.18
C TRP A 124 16.09 1.09 -9.57
N ARG A 125 16.04 -0.25 -9.65
CA ARG A 125 14.81 -1.00 -9.97
C ARG A 125 13.81 -0.94 -8.82
N LEU A 126 14.30 -0.97 -7.57
CA LEU A 126 13.46 -0.75 -6.40
C LEU A 126 12.90 0.68 -6.39
N LEU A 127 13.75 1.69 -6.64
CA LEU A 127 13.31 3.09 -6.74
C LEU A 127 12.30 3.28 -7.88
N ALA A 128 12.50 2.62 -9.02
CA ALA A 128 11.55 2.67 -10.13
C ALA A 128 10.22 1.97 -9.77
N ALA A 129 10.25 0.87 -9.02
CA ALA A 129 9.03 0.20 -8.53
C ALA A 129 8.25 1.11 -7.58
N ILE A 130 8.93 1.81 -6.66
CA ILE A 130 8.29 2.81 -5.79
C ILE A 130 7.65 3.91 -6.64
N GLY A 131 8.38 4.49 -7.58
CA GLY A 131 7.84 5.54 -8.47
C GLY A 131 6.66 5.09 -9.31
N TYR A 132 6.60 3.81 -9.69
CA TYR A 132 5.43 3.24 -10.34
C TYR A 132 4.25 3.13 -9.39
N GLN A 133 4.46 2.62 -8.19
CA GLN A 133 3.42 2.50 -7.16
C GLN A 133 2.85 3.86 -6.77
N GLU A 134 3.69 4.88 -6.68
CA GLU A 134 3.31 6.24 -6.28
C GLU A 134 2.51 6.99 -7.37
N SER A 135 2.97 6.94 -8.61
CA SER A 135 2.44 7.79 -9.68
C SER A 135 2.30 7.11 -11.05
N GLN A 136 2.64 5.82 -11.15
CA GLN A 136 2.80 5.13 -12.45
C GLN A 136 3.81 5.84 -13.35
N TRP A 137 4.88 6.38 -12.74
CA TRP A 137 5.91 7.19 -13.39
C TRP A 137 5.39 8.47 -14.04
N ASP A 138 4.39 9.11 -13.45
CA ASP A 138 3.91 10.42 -13.90
C ASP A 138 4.56 11.54 -13.08
N PRO A 139 5.44 12.37 -13.69
CA PRO A 139 6.09 13.46 -12.97
C PRO A 139 5.13 14.58 -12.57
N TYR A 140 3.96 14.64 -13.17
CA TYR A 140 2.95 15.68 -12.90
C TYR A 140 1.84 15.20 -11.96
N ALA A 141 1.94 13.99 -11.43
CA ALA A 141 0.94 13.45 -10.50
C ALA A 141 0.73 14.40 -9.31
N THR A 142 -0.53 14.58 -8.95
CA THR A 142 -0.93 15.39 -7.79
C THR A 142 -2.11 14.73 -7.11
N SER A 143 -2.01 14.50 -5.80
CA SER A 143 -3.11 13.96 -5.01
C SER A 143 -4.00 15.06 -4.43
N PRO A 144 -5.24 14.73 -4.04
CA PRO A 144 -6.12 15.65 -3.31
C PRO A 144 -5.53 16.14 -1.98
N THR A 145 -4.60 15.40 -1.39
CA THR A 145 -3.91 15.74 -0.12
C THR A 145 -2.68 16.60 -0.31
N GLY A 146 -2.36 17.00 -1.56
CA GLY A 146 -1.27 17.92 -1.86
C GLY A 146 0.12 17.28 -2.01
N VAL A 147 0.24 15.94 -2.02
CA VAL A 147 1.47 15.27 -2.43
C VAL A 147 1.62 15.35 -3.95
N ARG A 148 2.85 15.49 -4.44
CA ARG A 148 3.12 15.81 -5.86
C ARG A 148 4.36 15.13 -6.41
N GLY A 149 4.37 14.98 -7.73
CA GLY A 149 5.48 14.51 -8.51
C GLY A 149 5.61 13.00 -8.55
N LEU A 150 6.63 12.53 -9.25
CA LEU A 150 6.83 11.12 -9.56
C LEU A 150 6.91 10.21 -8.30
N MET A 151 7.50 10.70 -7.21
CA MET A 151 7.66 10.00 -5.95
C MET A 151 6.66 10.47 -4.87
N MET A 152 5.62 11.23 -5.26
CA MET A 152 4.51 11.68 -4.42
C MET A 152 4.96 12.29 -3.08
N LEU A 153 5.88 13.25 -3.15
CA LEU A 153 6.42 13.90 -1.96
C LEU A 153 5.46 14.95 -1.39
N THR A 154 5.35 15.00 -0.06
CA THR A 154 4.73 16.14 0.63
C THR A 154 5.61 17.38 0.50
N GLY A 155 5.06 18.58 0.77
CA GLY A 155 5.87 19.82 0.81
C GLY A 155 6.98 19.72 1.82
N GLU A 156 6.66 19.30 3.05
CA GLU A 156 7.61 19.13 4.14
C GLU A 156 8.75 18.15 3.80
N THR A 157 8.39 16.99 3.24
CA THR A 157 9.39 15.99 2.81
C THR A 157 10.28 16.56 1.70
N ALA A 158 9.72 17.28 0.74
CA ALA A 158 10.45 17.90 -0.35
C ALA A 158 11.47 18.91 0.18
N ASP A 159 11.05 19.82 1.06
CA ASP A 159 11.92 20.81 1.69
C ASP A 159 13.06 20.15 2.45
N ARG A 160 12.75 19.13 3.25
CA ARG A 160 13.72 18.36 4.03
C ARG A 160 14.74 17.62 3.15
N MET A 161 14.31 17.15 1.97
CA MET A 161 15.17 16.43 1.01
C MET A 161 15.86 17.35 0.01
N GLY A 162 15.67 18.68 0.09
CA GLY A 162 16.26 19.65 -0.81
C GLY A 162 15.65 19.65 -2.22
N VAL A 163 14.36 19.32 -2.33
CA VAL A 163 13.60 19.32 -3.57
C VAL A 163 12.88 20.66 -3.73
N THR A 164 13.30 21.48 -4.66
CA THR A 164 12.71 22.80 -4.94
C THR A 164 11.53 22.73 -5.91
N ASN A 165 11.51 21.73 -6.78
CA ASN A 165 10.39 21.47 -7.69
C ASN A 165 10.02 19.98 -7.69
N ARG A 166 8.92 19.64 -7.03
CA ARG A 166 8.40 18.27 -6.94
C ARG A 166 7.93 17.70 -8.27
N LEU A 167 7.59 18.54 -9.24
CA LEU A 167 7.16 18.14 -10.59
C LEU A 167 8.34 17.94 -11.56
N ASP A 168 9.56 18.27 -11.15
CA ASP A 168 10.77 17.87 -11.85
C ASP A 168 11.08 16.41 -11.54
N ALA A 169 11.09 15.56 -12.58
CA ALA A 169 11.24 14.13 -12.44
C ALA A 169 12.54 13.72 -11.71
N ARG A 170 13.66 14.38 -12.09
CA ARG A 170 14.97 14.10 -11.49
C ARG A 170 15.00 14.49 -10.02
N GLN A 171 14.53 15.69 -9.67
CA GLN A 171 14.48 16.15 -8.29
C GLN A 171 13.54 15.26 -7.44
N SER A 172 12.39 14.90 -7.98
CA SER A 172 11.43 14.02 -7.32
C SER A 172 12.04 12.64 -7.01
N ILE A 173 12.70 12.02 -7.99
CA ILE A 173 13.38 10.72 -7.83
C ILE A 173 14.49 10.79 -6.77
N LEU A 174 15.38 11.80 -6.87
CA LEU A 174 16.46 11.98 -5.91
C LEU A 174 15.94 12.27 -4.49
N GLY A 175 14.90 13.08 -4.38
CA GLY A 175 14.23 13.37 -3.09
C GLY A 175 13.62 12.13 -2.46
N GLY A 176 12.86 11.35 -3.24
CA GLY A 176 12.27 10.09 -2.79
C GLY A 176 13.33 9.06 -2.36
N ALA A 177 14.41 8.94 -3.13
CA ALA A 177 15.52 8.05 -2.78
C ALA A 177 16.20 8.45 -1.45
N ARG A 178 16.48 9.75 -1.25
CA ARG A 178 17.03 10.27 0.02
C ARG A 178 16.07 10.05 1.19
N TYR A 179 14.76 10.22 0.96
CA TYR A 179 13.76 9.98 1.98
C TYR A 179 13.71 8.50 2.39
N LEU A 180 13.85 7.57 1.45
CA LEU A 180 13.94 6.15 1.75
C LEU A 180 15.21 5.81 2.57
N VAL A 181 16.37 6.42 2.25
CA VAL A 181 17.58 6.30 3.08
C VAL A 181 17.31 6.80 4.49
N LEU A 182 16.71 7.98 4.63
CA LEU A 182 16.35 8.53 5.93
C LEU A 182 15.46 7.58 6.74
N MET A 183 14.49 6.91 6.10
CA MET A 183 13.66 5.91 6.77
C MET A 183 14.49 4.69 7.20
N LYS A 184 15.43 4.23 6.38
CA LYS A 184 16.37 3.14 6.73
C LYS A 184 17.25 3.51 7.93
N ASP A 185 17.79 4.73 7.93
CA ASP A 185 18.71 5.20 8.97
C ASP A 185 18.00 5.47 10.31
N SER A 186 16.69 5.74 10.26
CA SER A 186 15.87 5.89 11.48
C SER A 186 15.59 4.57 12.20
N LEU A 187 15.86 3.43 11.56
CA LEU A 187 15.65 2.11 12.15
C LEU A 187 16.84 1.69 13.02
N PRO A 188 16.61 0.96 14.13
CA PRO A 188 17.69 0.45 14.99
C PRO A 188 18.71 -0.40 14.20
N ASP A 189 20.01 -0.25 14.53
CA ASP A 189 21.10 -0.96 13.86
C ASP A 189 20.99 -2.49 13.93
N ARG A 190 20.33 -3.01 14.96
CA ARG A 190 20.11 -4.45 15.15
C ARG A 190 19.19 -5.10 14.10
N ILE A 191 18.51 -4.31 13.28
CA ILE A 191 17.63 -4.83 12.22
C ILE A 191 18.49 -5.09 10.97
N PRO A 192 18.68 -6.35 10.57
CA PRO A 192 19.49 -6.69 9.39
C PRO A 192 18.72 -6.45 8.09
N GLU A 193 19.44 -6.48 6.97
CA GLU A 193 18.81 -6.66 5.67
C GLU A 193 18.34 -8.13 5.51
N PRO A 194 17.24 -8.40 4.80
CA PRO A 194 16.39 -7.45 4.05
C PRO A 194 15.31 -6.74 4.87
N ASP A 195 15.13 -7.10 6.14
CA ASP A 195 14.05 -6.59 6.99
C ASP A 195 14.12 -5.06 7.17
N ARG A 196 15.34 -4.52 7.27
CA ARG A 196 15.57 -3.07 7.32
C ARG A 196 14.97 -2.36 6.10
N THR A 197 15.17 -2.90 4.91
CA THR A 197 14.59 -2.34 3.68
C THR A 197 13.08 -2.44 3.67
N TRP A 198 12.50 -3.57 4.09
CA TRP A 198 11.04 -3.74 4.14
C TRP A 198 10.37 -2.80 5.14
N LEU A 199 10.96 -2.63 6.31
CA LEU A 199 10.46 -1.69 7.32
C LEU A 199 10.60 -0.24 6.87
N ALA A 200 11.68 0.12 6.16
CA ALA A 200 11.84 1.44 5.58
C ALA A 200 10.79 1.73 4.49
N LEU A 201 10.46 0.75 3.65
CA LEU A 201 9.38 0.87 2.66
C LEU A 201 8.01 1.06 3.33
N ALA A 202 7.75 0.32 4.41
CA ALA A 202 6.53 0.51 5.19
C ALA A 202 6.48 1.91 5.82
N ALA A 203 7.60 2.42 6.36
CA ALA A 203 7.71 3.78 6.90
C ALA A 203 7.57 4.85 5.80
N TYR A 204 8.10 4.61 4.61
CA TYR A 204 7.93 5.48 3.44
C TYR A 204 6.45 5.70 3.11
N ASN A 205 5.67 4.61 3.09
CA ASN A 205 4.25 4.64 2.73
C ASN A 205 3.36 5.16 3.86
N GLN A 206 3.56 4.70 5.10
CA GLN A 206 2.68 4.99 6.24
C GLN A 206 3.12 6.20 7.06
N GLY A 207 4.35 6.66 6.88
CA GLY A 207 5.00 7.65 7.74
C GLY A 207 5.72 7.02 8.94
N GLN A 208 6.81 7.67 9.35
CA GLN A 208 7.71 7.20 10.44
C GLN A 208 6.96 6.98 11.76
N GLY A 209 6.06 7.89 12.14
CA GLY A 209 5.31 7.79 13.40
C GLY A 209 4.46 6.52 13.50
N HIS A 210 3.74 6.18 12.46
CA HIS A 210 2.93 4.97 12.42
C HIS A 210 3.78 3.69 12.45
N MET A 211 4.97 3.73 11.83
CA MET A 211 5.90 2.61 11.90
C MET A 211 6.47 2.42 13.31
N GLU A 212 6.80 3.52 14.01
CA GLU A 212 7.26 3.45 15.39
C GLU A 212 6.19 2.92 16.33
N ASP A 213 4.94 3.33 16.15
CA ASP A 213 3.80 2.83 16.93
C ASP A 213 3.59 1.32 16.71
N ALA A 214 3.63 0.86 15.45
CA ALA A 214 3.50 -0.56 15.12
C ALA A 214 4.64 -1.43 15.71
N ARG A 215 5.82 -0.85 15.92
CA ARG A 215 6.96 -1.56 16.54
C ARG A 215 6.91 -1.62 18.07
N ARG A 216 6.04 -0.85 18.70
CA ARG A 216 5.86 -0.86 20.18
C ARG A 216 4.85 -1.91 20.65
N ILE A 217 4.07 -2.47 19.73
CA ILE A 217 3.14 -3.56 19.99
C ILE A 217 3.89 -4.89 19.93
#